data_908d1d60f27d00f864bd6c58a2d1bee6
#
_entry.id   908d1d60f27d00f864bd6c58a2d1bee6
#
_cell.length_a   1.000
_cell.length_b   1.000
_cell.length_c   1.000
_cell.angle_alpha   90.00
_cell.angle_beta   90.00
_cell.angle_gamma   90.00
#
_symmetry.space_group_name_H-M   'P 1'
#
loop_
_entity.id
_entity.type
_entity.pdbx_description
1 polymer ?
#
loop_
_entity_poly.entity_id
_entity_poly.type
_entity_poly.pdbx_seq_one_letter_code
_entity_poly.pdbx_strand_id
1 'polypeptide(L)'
;MKYKQFIFKDYRFDAETKVLELHYGMDDALEFTETFTFDFELAQYDPHALDRALQNLFFMAGISYYKMYIPPEIVVHQGKLDQASADFFSKTYQRGLGEFWYVNKLNPRTSVIFPVNTTESQLFTSDGKGLLASVGGGKDSLLTIELLRRYHPYTTTHPTPEKPQPAAKSGTLTSFDHSISNLQVPKTPSEKAADQQAREKARRAESGFLTTWSVNHRPQLTPLVERIGLPHYWVERAWDPQLQTLNQQDALNGHIPISAIFACVGTIVAILAGKRDVVMSNEQSANEPTLTYEGVPINHQYSKSQEFEEDYQALLKRQFGDSIRYYSLLRPYSELHIAELFARLAFDKYKDVFSSCNRAYVHTSDHMSWCGICPKCAFTFLVLTPFIPRKKLEALWGGKNLLLDPGLEPLYEQLLGIAGDKPLDCVGEVKESRAAMTLAQQQYPQLLKYHFDLPADYDYRKLWPASMPEELLRLVILQV
;
A
#
# COMPACT_ATOMS: atom_id res chain seq x y z
N MET A 1 4.21 -36.18 0.76
CA MET A 1 4.94 -34.91 0.65
C MET A 1 6.35 -35.21 0.17
N LYS A 2 6.89 -34.41 -0.76
CA LYS A 2 8.20 -34.67 -1.39
C LYS A 2 9.36 -34.38 -0.42
N TYR A 3 9.22 -33.34 0.40
CA TYR A 3 10.20 -32.90 1.40
C TYR A 3 9.56 -32.89 2.78
N LYS A 4 10.35 -33.09 3.84
CA LYS A 4 9.91 -33.14 5.23
C LYS A 4 10.07 -31.80 5.95
N GLN A 5 11.13 -31.05 5.63
CA GLN A 5 11.50 -29.82 6.32
C GLN A 5 11.70 -28.67 5.34
N PHE A 6 11.21 -27.50 5.72
CA PHE A 6 11.62 -26.20 5.18
C PHE A 6 12.56 -25.54 6.18
N ILE A 7 13.75 -25.16 5.73
CA ILE A 7 14.84 -24.71 6.58
C ILE A 7 15.13 -23.24 6.30
N PHE A 8 14.99 -22.42 7.32
CA PHE A 8 15.55 -21.08 7.38
C PHE A 8 17.01 -21.21 7.79
N LYS A 9 17.95 -21.15 6.81
CA LYS A 9 19.37 -21.40 7.06
C LYS A 9 20.04 -20.22 7.74
N ASP A 10 20.29 -19.17 6.99
CA ASP A 10 20.91 -17.94 7.46
C ASP A 10 20.55 -16.74 6.57
N TYR A 11 20.90 -15.53 7.04
CA TYR A 11 20.84 -14.30 6.27
C TYR A 11 22.07 -13.46 6.56
N ARG A 12 22.49 -12.66 5.58
CA ARG A 12 23.65 -11.79 5.69
C ARG A 12 23.40 -10.47 4.99
N PHE A 13 23.65 -9.36 5.68
CA PHE A 13 23.64 -8.02 5.10
C PHE A 13 25.07 -7.47 5.02
N ASP A 14 25.46 -7.03 3.84
CA ASP A 14 26.73 -6.35 3.59
C ASP A 14 26.43 -4.85 3.40
N ALA A 15 26.92 -4.02 4.32
CA ALA A 15 26.66 -2.58 4.32
C ALA A 15 27.46 -1.82 3.24
N GLU A 16 28.55 -2.38 2.71
CA GLU A 16 29.35 -1.76 1.65
C GLU A 16 28.67 -1.95 0.30
N THR A 17 28.24 -3.17 0.00
CA THR A 17 27.50 -3.50 -1.24
C THR A 17 26.01 -3.21 -1.13
N LYS A 18 25.51 -2.99 0.11
CA LYS A 18 24.08 -2.79 0.42
C LYS A 18 23.20 -3.96 -0.01
N VAL A 19 23.74 -5.16 0.01
CA VAL A 19 23.06 -6.41 -0.39
C VAL A 19 22.71 -7.23 0.83
N LEU A 20 21.48 -7.68 0.90
CA LEU A 20 20.98 -8.70 1.81
C LEU A 20 20.82 -10.00 1.04
N GLU A 21 21.43 -11.07 1.54
CA GLU A 21 21.24 -12.45 1.09
C GLU A 21 20.42 -13.21 2.11
N LEU A 22 19.43 -13.98 1.64
CA LEU A 22 18.57 -14.85 2.44
C LEU A 22 18.70 -16.29 1.93
N HIS A 23 19.07 -17.23 2.80
CA HIS A 23 19.30 -18.61 2.41
C HIS A 23 18.28 -19.55 3.02
N TYR A 24 17.67 -20.36 2.16
CA TYR A 24 16.64 -21.34 2.54
C TYR A 24 17.00 -22.74 2.03
N GLY A 25 16.38 -23.75 2.60
CA GLY A 25 16.56 -25.14 2.18
C GLY A 25 15.28 -25.96 2.25
N MET A 26 15.26 -27.07 1.51
CA MET A 26 14.26 -28.14 1.66
C MET A 26 14.99 -29.45 1.89
N ASP A 27 14.90 -29.98 3.11
CA ASP A 27 15.79 -31.04 3.59
C ASP A 27 17.26 -30.68 3.27
N ASP A 28 18.10 -31.68 2.93
CA ASP A 28 19.44 -31.47 2.39
C ASP A 28 19.45 -31.52 0.84
N ALA A 29 18.31 -31.38 0.19
CA ALA A 29 18.12 -31.65 -1.24
C ALA A 29 18.07 -30.39 -2.11
N LEU A 30 17.50 -29.28 -1.61
CA LEU A 30 17.41 -28.01 -2.32
C LEU A 30 17.91 -26.87 -1.44
N GLU A 31 18.61 -25.95 -2.07
CA GLU A 31 19.06 -24.70 -1.46
C GLU A 31 18.62 -23.53 -2.34
N PHE A 32 18.23 -22.42 -1.70
CA PHE A 32 17.77 -21.21 -2.38
C PHE A 32 18.43 -19.99 -1.79
N THR A 33 18.74 -19.04 -2.68
CA THR A 33 19.24 -17.73 -2.30
C THR A 33 18.34 -16.65 -2.88
N GLU A 34 17.83 -15.80 -2.02
CA GLU A 34 17.09 -14.59 -2.41
C GLU A 34 17.87 -13.36 -2.00
N THR A 35 17.94 -12.35 -2.86
CA THR A 35 18.70 -11.14 -2.58
C THR A 35 17.85 -9.88 -2.62
N PHE A 36 18.21 -8.92 -1.76
CA PHE A 36 17.66 -7.56 -1.80
C PHE A 36 18.83 -6.57 -1.84
N THR A 37 18.82 -5.66 -2.82
CA THR A 37 19.83 -4.58 -2.93
C THR A 37 19.14 -3.25 -2.64
N PHE A 38 19.72 -2.46 -1.73
CA PHE A 38 19.18 -1.17 -1.30
C PHE A 38 19.95 -0.03 -2.00
N ASP A 39 19.44 0.40 -3.16
CA ASP A 39 20.11 1.39 -4.01
C ASP A 39 19.83 2.83 -3.54
N PHE A 40 20.39 3.20 -2.37
CA PHE A 40 20.37 4.56 -1.83
C PHE A 40 21.47 4.74 -0.76
N GLU A 41 21.73 5.99 -0.39
CA GLU A 41 22.69 6.30 0.67
C GLU A 41 22.13 5.93 2.05
N LEU A 42 22.89 5.16 2.82
CA LEU A 42 22.49 4.69 4.15
C LEU A 42 22.65 5.83 5.17
N ALA A 43 21.63 6.05 5.99
CA ALA A 43 21.72 6.89 7.17
C ALA A 43 22.49 6.15 8.30
N GLN A 44 22.78 6.86 9.38
CA GLN A 44 23.24 6.20 10.59
C GLN A 44 22.08 5.39 11.19
N TYR A 45 22.33 4.13 11.53
CA TYR A 45 21.33 3.22 12.08
C TYR A 45 21.91 2.38 13.23
N ASP A 46 21.04 1.84 14.07
CA ASP A 46 21.40 0.82 15.06
C ASP A 46 21.50 -0.55 14.37
N PRO A 47 22.68 -1.22 14.38
CA PRO A 47 22.85 -2.53 13.78
C PRO A 47 21.93 -3.61 14.37
N HIS A 48 21.58 -3.54 15.65
CA HIS A 48 20.69 -4.50 16.29
C HIS A 48 19.22 -4.29 15.87
N ALA A 49 18.79 -3.03 15.71
CA ALA A 49 17.48 -2.72 15.15
C ALA A 49 17.39 -3.20 13.69
N LEU A 50 18.44 -2.98 12.90
CA LEU A 50 18.49 -3.49 11.53
C LEU A 50 18.43 -5.01 11.51
N ASP A 51 19.26 -5.71 12.30
CA ASP A 51 19.26 -7.17 12.35
C ASP A 51 17.89 -7.75 12.65
N ARG A 52 17.13 -7.15 13.60
CA ARG A 52 15.75 -7.55 13.89
C ARG A 52 14.82 -7.37 12.70
N ALA A 53 14.94 -6.28 11.95
CA ALA A 53 14.13 -6.05 10.76
C ALA A 53 14.48 -7.00 9.60
N LEU A 54 15.79 -7.29 9.43
CA LEU A 54 16.28 -8.29 8.46
C LEU A 54 15.72 -9.67 8.77
N GLN A 55 15.71 -10.05 10.05
CA GLN A 55 15.15 -11.33 10.49
C GLN A 55 13.64 -11.41 10.20
N ASN A 56 12.87 -10.32 10.39
CA ASN A 56 11.46 -10.32 10.02
C ASN A 56 11.26 -10.54 8.51
N LEU A 57 12.09 -9.92 7.67
CA LEU A 57 12.06 -10.16 6.23
C LEU A 57 12.46 -11.58 5.87
N PHE A 58 13.50 -12.12 6.52
CA PHE A 58 13.96 -13.50 6.31
C PHE A 58 12.83 -14.51 6.53
N PHE A 59 12.09 -14.40 7.64
CA PHE A 59 10.94 -15.27 7.88
C PHE A 59 9.78 -15.00 6.92
N MET A 60 9.52 -13.75 6.55
CA MET A 60 8.41 -13.42 5.67
C MET A 60 8.65 -13.83 4.22
N ALA A 61 9.86 -13.59 3.68
CA ALA A 61 10.18 -13.88 2.28
C ALA A 61 10.27 -15.38 1.98
N GLY A 62 10.63 -16.20 3.00
CA GLY A 62 10.65 -17.66 2.89
C GLY A 62 9.36 -18.31 2.41
N ILE A 63 8.20 -17.61 2.53
CA ILE A 63 6.91 -18.08 2.00
C ILE A 63 6.96 -18.37 0.50
N SER A 64 7.80 -17.65 -0.26
CA SER A 64 7.98 -17.82 -1.71
C SER A 64 8.51 -19.21 -2.06
N TYR A 65 9.31 -19.79 -1.17
CA TYR A 65 9.93 -21.11 -1.31
C TYR A 65 9.15 -22.19 -0.59
N TYR A 66 8.70 -21.94 0.64
CA TYR A 66 7.89 -22.87 1.43
C TYR A 66 6.68 -23.40 0.65
N LYS A 67 5.93 -22.51 -0.04
CA LYS A 67 4.71 -22.86 -0.78
C LYS A 67 4.94 -23.92 -1.87
N MET A 68 6.16 -24.06 -2.40
CA MET A 68 6.44 -24.96 -3.51
C MET A 68 6.13 -26.43 -3.21
N TYR A 69 6.34 -26.85 -1.96
CA TYR A 69 6.13 -28.25 -1.56
C TYR A 69 5.44 -28.42 -0.21
N ILE A 70 5.22 -27.35 0.52
CA ILE A 70 4.52 -27.31 1.83
C ILE A 70 5.07 -28.38 2.77
N PRO A 71 6.37 -28.36 3.11
CA PRO A 71 6.93 -29.30 4.09
C PRO A 71 6.22 -29.17 5.45
N PRO A 72 5.92 -30.29 6.14
CA PRO A 72 5.18 -30.27 7.38
C PRO A 72 5.94 -29.62 8.55
N GLU A 73 7.25 -29.56 8.48
CA GLU A 73 8.10 -29.01 9.52
C GLU A 73 8.86 -27.78 9.02
N ILE A 74 8.90 -26.74 9.86
CA ILE A 74 9.72 -25.55 9.68
C ILE A 74 10.88 -25.61 10.69
N VAL A 75 12.10 -25.54 10.19
CA VAL A 75 13.33 -25.53 10.97
C VAL A 75 14.03 -24.17 10.85
N VAL A 76 14.51 -23.65 11.96
CA VAL A 76 15.19 -22.34 12.01
C VAL A 76 16.59 -22.53 12.56
N HIS A 77 17.61 -22.33 11.72
CA HIS A 77 19.03 -22.37 12.13
C HIS A 77 19.49 -21.00 12.65
N GLN A 78 19.10 -19.92 11.96
CA GLN A 78 19.41 -18.56 12.39
C GLN A 78 18.14 -17.75 12.63
N GLY A 79 18.16 -16.93 13.66
CA GLY A 79 17.07 -16.05 14.07
C GLY A 79 16.36 -16.52 15.34
N LYS A 80 15.72 -15.56 16.02
CA LYS A 80 15.04 -15.77 17.30
C LYS A 80 13.54 -15.52 17.13
N LEU A 81 12.74 -16.51 17.47
CA LEU A 81 11.28 -16.46 17.45
C LEU A 81 10.75 -16.72 18.85
N ASP A 82 10.19 -15.69 19.47
CA ASP A 82 9.32 -15.85 20.63
C ASP A 82 7.91 -16.29 20.20
N GLN A 83 7.05 -16.67 21.15
CA GLN A 83 5.71 -17.19 20.86
C GLN A 83 4.91 -16.24 19.97
N ALA A 84 4.88 -14.93 20.26
CA ALA A 84 4.09 -13.99 19.49
C ALA A 84 4.61 -13.76 18.07
N SER A 85 5.94 -13.80 17.87
CA SER A 85 6.54 -13.76 16.52
C SER A 85 6.23 -15.04 15.74
N ALA A 86 6.35 -16.20 16.36
CA ALA A 86 6.01 -17.50 15.76
C ALA A 86 4.53 -17.55 15.36
N ASP A 87 3.63 -17.10 16.22
CA ASP A 87 2.18 -17.02 15.94
C ASP A 87 1.89 -16.06 14.78
N PHE A 88 2.53 -14.90 14.72
CA PHE A 88 2.38 -13.94 13.63
C PHE A 88 2.78 -14.53 12.28
N PHE A 89 3.96 -15.16 12.18
CA PHE A 89 4.41 -15.77 10.92
C PHE A 89 3.56 -16.97 10.55
N SER A 90 3.19 -17.83 11.50
CA SER A 90 2.30 -18.98 11.30
C SER A 90 0.94 -18.54 10.72
N LYS A 91 0.30 -17.55 11.34
CA LYS A 91 -0.95 -16.96 10.88
C LYS A 91 -0.82 -16.33 9.49
N THR A 92 0.27 -15.58 9.25
CA THR A 92 0.48 -14.91 7.96
C THR A 92 0.70 -15.89 6.83
N TYR A 93 1.44 -16.97 7.04
CA TYR A 93 1.59 -18.03 6.05
C TYR A 93 0.27 -18.71 5.76
N GLN A 94 -0.46 -19.12 6.79
CA GLN A 94 -1.73 -19.83 6.63
C GLN A 94 -2.79 -18.99 5.93
N ARG A 95 -2.99 -17.74 6.37
CA ARG A 95 -4.00 -16.81 5.83
C ARG A 95 -3.57 -16.23 4.49
N GLY A 96 -2.30 -15.85 4.38
CA GLY A 96 -1.73 -15.23 3.18
C GLY A 96 -1.63 -16.17 1.97
N LEU A 97 -1.59 -17.48 2.21
CA LEU A 97 -1.69 -18.51 1.16
C LEU A 97 -3.14 -18.91 0.85
N GLY A 98 -4.15 -18.16 1.29
CA GLY A 98 -5.56 -18.49 1.11
C GLY A 98 -5.93 -18.82 -0.33
N GLU A 99 -5.62 -17.92 -1.28
CA GLU A 99 -5.84 -18.19 -2.71
C GLU A 99 -5.01 -19.36 -3.21
N PHE A 100 -3.77 -19.49 -2.79
CA PHE A 100 -2.90 -20.59 -3.15
C PHE A 100 -3.51 -21.97 -2.76
N TRP A 101 -4.10 -22.10 -1.56
CA TRP A 101 -4.83 -23.30 -1.15
C TRP A 101 -5.98 -23.61 -2.08
N TYR A 102 -6.78 -22.60 -2.43
CA TYR A 102 -7.93 -22.74 -3.33
C TYR A 102 -7.53 -23.16 -4.74
N VAL A 103 -6.57 -22.46 -5.36
CA VAL A 103 -6.15 -22.71 -6.74
C VAL A 103 -5.50 -24.08 -6.89
N ASN A 104 -4.71 -24.50 -5.90
CA ASN A 104 -4.06 -25.82 -5.90
C ASN A 104 -4.94 -26.94 -5.32
N LYS A 105 -6.20 -26.66 -4.94
CA LYS A 105 -7.15 -27.63 -4.37
C LYS A 105 -6.61 -28.33 -3.13
N LEU A 106 -5.95 -27.57 -2.26
CA LEU A 106 -5.36 -28.04 -1.02
C LEU A 106 -6.25 -27.70 0.16
N ASN A 107 -6.12 -28.44 1.26
CA ASN A 107 -6.89 -28.16 2.48
C ASN A 107 -6.52 -26.77 3.06
N PRO A 108 -7.44 -25.79 3.09
CA PRO A 108 -7.16 -24.44 3.61
C PRO A 108 -6.94 -24.40 5.14
N ARG A 109 -7.20 -25.51 5.84
CA ARG A 109 -6.95 -25.66 7.28
C ARG A 109 -5.60 -26.31 7.60
N THR A 110 -4.74 -26.51 6.57
CA THR A 110 -3.39 -27.01 6.80
C THR A 110 -2.64 -26.06 7.73
N SER A 111 -2.22 -26.58 8.88
CA SER A 111 -1.49 -25.79 9.87
C SER A 111 -0.08 -25.50 9.38
N VAL A 112 0.32 -24.24 9.42
CA VAL A 112 1.71 -23.81 9.25
C VAL A 112 2.20 -23.36 10.62
N ILE A 113 3.23 -24.01 11.16
CA ILE A 113 3.69 -23.77 12.54
C ILE A 113 5.16 -23.39 12.52
N PHE A 114 5.45 -22.15 12.90
CA PHE A 114 6.81 -21.69 13.16
C PHE A 114 7.27 -22.15 14.55
N PRO A 115 8.52 -22.62 14.70
CA PRO A 115 9.04 -23.04 15.99
C PRO A 115 9.28 -21.85 16.92
N VAL A 116 9.06 -22.05 18.22
CA VAL A 116 9.50 -21.11 19.27
C VAL A 116 10.87 -21.53 19.75
N ASN A 117 11.85 -20.67 19.65
CA ASN A 117 13.24 -20.98 20.01
C ASN A 117 13.86 -19.98 21.01
N THR A 118 13.08 -18.99 21.48
CA THR A 118 13.48 -18.09 22.55
C THR A 118 12.28 -17.65 23.38
N THR A 119 12.51 -17.35 24.65
CA THR A 119 11.55 -16.66 25.53
C THR A 119 11.88 -15.18 25.71
N GLU A 120 13.01 -14.73 25.16
CA GLU A 120 13.47 -13.35 25.29
C GLU A 120 12.72 -12.44 24.32
N SER A 121 12.20 -11.35 24.85
CA SER A 121 11.68 -10.22 24.09
C SER A 121 12.61 -9.03 24.30
N GLN A 122 13.21 -8.54 23.22
CA GLN A 122 14.12 -7.41 23.27
C GLN A 122 13.52 -6.22 22.50
N LEU A 123 13.56 -5.05 23.10
CA LEU A 123 13.15 -3.80 22.47
C LEU A 123 14.38 -3.12 21.85
N PHE A 124 14.25 -2.74 20.59
CA PHE A 124 15.23 -1.98 19.83
C PHE A 124 14.70 -0.57 19.58
N THR A 125 15.56 0.38 19.28
CA THR A 125 15.16 1.75 18.96
C THR A 125 15.77 2.22 17.66
N SER A 126 15.07 3.12 16.97
CA SER A 126 15.57 3.82 15.79
C SER A 126 15.31 5.31 15.97
N ASP A 127 16.28 6.14 15.67
CA ASP A 127 16.17 7.61 15.74
C ASP A 127 15.56 8.22 14.48
N GLY A 128 14.97 7.40 13.62
CA GLY A 128 14.38 7.79 12.34
C GLY A 128 13.28 8.85 12.49
N LYS A 129 13.20 9.74 11.51
CA LYS A 129 12.18 10.82 11.45
C LYS A 129 11.60 10.92 10.04
N GLY A 130 10.31 11.30 9.98
CA GLY A 130 9.63 11.51 8.71
C GLY A 130 8.94 10.26 8.18
N LEU A 131 8.42 10.39 6.98
CA LEU A 131 7.49 9.48 6.34
C LEU A 131 8.13 8.79 5.13
N LEU A 132 7.91 7.50 5.00
CA LEU A 132 8.34 6.67 3.88
C LEU A 132 7.10 6.09 3.19
N ALA A 133 6.69 6.65 2.06
CA ALA A 133 5.49 6.24 1.34
C ALA A 133 5.81 5.26 0.21
N SER A 134 5.08 4.14 0.13
CA SER A 134 5.24 3.16 -0.96
C SER A 134 4.64 3.66 -2.27
N VAL A 135 5.30 3.35 -3.41
CA VAL A 135 4.83 3.68 -4.76
C VAL A 135 4.70 2.40 -5.59
N GLY A 136 3.45 2.00 -5.85
CA GLY A 136 3.15 0.87 -6.72
C GLY A 136 2.71 1.25 -8.14
N GLY A 137 2.60 2.54 -8.44
CA GLY A 137 2.19 3.04 -9.77
C GLY A 137 0.70 3.30 -9.95
N GLY A 138 -0.16 2.81 -9.09
CA GLY A 138 -1.62 2.97 -9.14
C GLY A 138 -2.14 4.22 -8.43
N LYS A 139 -3.44 4.50 -8.61
CA LYS A 139 -4.15 5.65 -8.04
C LYS A 139 -3.98 5.82 -6.53
N ASP A 140 -3.92 4.72 -5.77
CA ASP A 140 -3.95 4.72 -4.31
C ASP A 140 -2.66 5.30 -3.74
N SER A 141 -1.49 4.84 -4.21
CA SER A 141 -0.20 5.39 -3.80
C SER A 141 -0.07 6.88 -4.14
N LEU A 142 -0.62 7.30 -5.28
CA LEU A 142 -0.59 8.71 -5.70
C LEU A 142 -1.50 9.59 -4.84
N LEU A 143 -2.69 9.10 -4.50
CA LEU A 143 -3.55 9.80 -3.55
C LEU A 143 -2.88 9.92 -2.18
N THR A 144 -2.29 8.84 -1.67
CA THR A 144 -1.51 8.86 -0.41
C THR A 144 -0.44 9.96 -0.43
N ILE A 145 0.34 10.04 -1.50
CA ILE A 145 1.40 11.06 -1.64
C ILE A 145 0.81 12.47 -1.66
N GLU A 146 -0.26 12.73 -2.41
CA GLU A 146 -0.86 14.05 -2.47
C GLU A 146 -1.54 14.45 -1.15
N LEU A 147 -2.05 13.49 -0.37
CA LEU A 147 -2.52 13.74 1.00
C LEU A 147 -1.35 14.08 1.93
N LEU A 148 -0.27 13.28 1.91
CA LEU A 148 0.91 13.50 2.76
C LEU A 148 1.62 14.82 2.44
N ARG A 149 1.61 15.30 1.19
CA ARG A 149 2.13 16.63 0.82
C ARG A 149 1.41 17.78 1.53
N ARG A 150 0.17 17.57 1.95
CA ARG A 150 -0.65 18.55 2.68
C ARG A 150 -0.41 18.48 4.20
N TYR A 151 0.31 17.46 4.65
CA TYR A 151 0.68 17.31 6.05
C TYR A 151 1.91 18.16 6.36
N HIS A 152 1.72 19.21 7.16
CA HIS A 152 2.78 20.08 7.66
C HIS A 152 3.00 19.82 9.15
N PRO A 153 3.99 19.00 9.56
CA PRO A 153 4.20 18.68 10.97
C PRO A 153 4.60 19.89 11.82
N TYR A 154 4.95 21.02 11.19
CA TYR A 154 5.37 22.26 11.88
C TYR A 154 4.26 23.32 12.01
N THR A 155 3.06 23.10 11.45
CA THR A 155 1.95 24.06 11.57
C THR A 155 1.02 23.76 12.75
N THR A 156 1.35 22.78 13.58
CA THR A 156 0.58 22.46 14.81
C THR A 156 0.96 23.29 16.02
N THR A 157 1.37 24.54 15.85
CA THR A 157 1.13 25.53 16.89
C THR A 157 -0.33 25.95 16.73
N HIS A 158 -1.22 25.21 17.39
CA HIS A 158 -2.65 25.49 17.41
C HIS A 158 -2.90 26.90 17.93
N PRO A 159 -3.68 27.74 17.24
CA PRO A 159 -4.57 28.61 17.95
C PRO A 159 -5.63 27.67 18.57
N THR A 160 -5.64 27.58 19.88
CA THR A 160 -6.77 27.05 20.65
C THR A 160 -8.04 27.67 20.07
N PRO A 161 -9.09 26.91 19.71
CA PRO A 161 -10.32 27.51 19.29
C PRO A 161 -10.83 28.37 20.45
N GLU A 162 -10.86 29.69 20.27
CA GLU A 162 -11.49 30.60 21.22
C GLU A 162 -12.92 30.10 21.43
N LYS A 163 -13.25 29.85 22.70
CA LYS A 163 -14.65 29.58 23.09
C LYS A 163 -15.51 30.72 22.57
N PRO A 164 -16.67 30.45 21.96
CA PRO A 164 -17.57 31.51 21.53
C PRO A 164 -17.94 32.37 22.75
N GLN A 165 -17.57 33.65 22.71
CA GLN A 165 -18.04 34.61 23.69
C GLN A 165 -19.55 34.80 23.53
N PRO A 166 -20.31 34.93 24.64
CA PRO A 166 -21.75 35.14 24.55
C PRO A 166 -22.03 36.51 23.92
N ALA A 167 -23.01 36.53 23.03
CA ALA A 167 -23.47 37.72 22.29
C ALA A 167 -23.76 38.88 23.23
N ALA A 168 -23.04 40.00 23.09
CA ALA A 168 -23.38 41.25 23.69
C ALA A 168 -24.51 41.94 22.89
N LYS A 169 -25.47 42.46 23.64
CA LYS A 169 -26.70 43.09 23.15
C LYS A 169 -26.45 44.41 22.40
N SER A 170 -27.32 44.65 21.43
CA SER A 170 -27.63 45.88 20.67
C SER A 170 -27.16 47.22 21.22
N GLY A 171 -26.57 48.02 20.35
CA GLY A 171 -26.39 49.49 20.53
C GLY A 171 -26.07 50.14 19.17
N THR A 172 -27.06 50.83 18.64
CA THR A 172 -27.18 51.93 17.70
C THR A 172 -26.01 52.37 16.80
N LEU A 173 -26.36 52.52 15.50
CA LEU A 173 -25.63 53.15 14.41
C LEU A 173 -25.05 54.52 14.76
N THR A 174 -23.80 54.76 14.34
CA THR A 174 -23.38 56.01 13.65
C THR A 174 -22.26 55.70 12.70
N SER A 175 -22.44 56.18 11.47
CA SER A 175 -21.50 56.16 10.34
C SER A 175 -20.15 56.84 10.68
N PHE A 176 -19.05 56.29 10.22
CA PHE A 176 -18.01 57.03 9.50
C PHE A 176 -17.07 56.07 8.75
N ASP A 177 -16.84 56.44 7.53
CA ASP A 177 -15.97 55.93 6.50
C ASP A 177 -14.49 55.99 6.92
N HIS A 178 -13.73 54.90 6.74
CA HIS A 178 -12.32 54.95 6.45
C HIS A 178 -11.86 53.61 5.82
N SER A 179 -11.98 53.55 4.53
CA SER A 179 -11.10 52.78 3.67
C SER A 179 -9.67 53.35 3.77
N ILE A 180 -8.75 52.67 4.41
CA ILE A 180 -7.30 52.67 4.15
C ILE A 180 -6.69 51.57 5.02
N SER A 181 -6.13 50.58 4.38
CA SER A 181 -4.74 50.07 4.48
C SER A 181 -4.64 48.56 4.37
N ASN A 182 -4.71 48.11 3.13
CA ASN A 182 -3.90 46.97 2.73
C ASN A 182 -2.82 47.45 1.73
N LEU A 183 -2.05 48.43 2.10
CA LEU A 183 -0.77 48.75 1.47
C LEU A 183 0.24 47.73 2.00
N GLN A 184 0.36 46.60 1.29
CA GLN A 184 1.56 45.77 1.43
C GLN A 184 2.75 46.62 0.99
N VAL A 185 3.58 47.07 1.92
CA VAL A 185 4.87 47.69 1.64
C VAL A 185 5.66 46.73 0.75
N PRO A 186 6.11 47.16 -0.45
CA PRO A 186 6.88 46.28 -1.33
C PRO A 186 8.15 45.84 -0.60
N LYS A 187 8.33 44.53 -0.43
CA LYS A 187 9.55 43.96 0.18
C LYS A 187 10.78 44.39 -0.58
N THR A 188 11.80 44.79 0.12
CA THR A 188 13.10 45.15 -0.46
C THR A 188 13.73 43.94 -1.18
N PRO A 189 14.65 44.13 -2.12
CA PRO A 189 15.38 43.03 -2.77
C PRO A 189 16.06 42.09 -1.76
N SER A 190 16.55 42.60 -0.64
CA SER A 190 17.15 41.82 0.44
C SER A 190 16.13 40.96 1.19
N GLU A 191 14.93 41.48 1.47
CA GLU A 191 13.85 40.72 2.12
C GLU A 191 13.26 39.66 1.19
N LYS A 192 13.19 39.94 -0.13
CA LYS A 192 12.79 38.94 -1.12
C LYS A 192 13.81 37.81 -1.23
N ALA A 193 15.10 38.11 -1.19
CA ALA A 193 16.17 37.12 -1.21
C ALA A 193 16.18 36.27 0.07
N ALA A 194 15.95 36.88 1.24
CA ALA A 194 15.84 36.19 2.51
C ALA A 194 14.61 35.26 2.56
N ASP A 195 13.45 35.72 2.07
CA ASP A 195 12.24 34.91 1.93
C ASP A 195 12.46 33.75 0.95
N GLN A 196 13.16 33.97 -0.16
CA GLN A 196 13.47 32.93 -1.14
C GLN A 196 14.43 31.89 -0.54
N GLN A 197 15.46 32.32 0.19
CA GLN A 197 16.38 31.44 0.90
C GLN A 197 15.69 30.67 2.03
N ALA A 198 14.79 31.30 2.78
CA ALA A 198 13.98 30.63 3.81
C ALA A 198 13.03 29.57 3.20
N ARG A 199 12.37 29.89 2.08
CA ARG A 199 11.51 28.94 1.33
C ARG A 199 12.33 27.79 0.76
N GLU A 200 13.53 28.05 0.24
CA GLU A 200 14.40 27.01 -0.30
C GLU A 200 14.98 26.12 0.81
N LYS A 201 15.34 26.68 1.97
CA LYS A 201 15.75 25.94 3.16
C LYS A 201 14.60 25.12 3.75
N ALA A 202 13.38 25.66 3.81
CA ALA A 202 12.17 24.95 4.18
C ALA A 202 11.88 23.79 3.19
N ARG A 203 11.96 24.06 1.87
CA ARG A 203 11.77 23.05 0.83
C ARG A 203 12.84 21.95 0.88
N ARG A 204 14.09 22.25 1.23
CA ARG A 204 15.15 21.24 1.45
C ARG A 204 14.93 20.44 2.72
N ALA A 205 14.44 21.06 3.80
CA ALA A 205 14.05 20.37 5.02
C ALA A 205 12.80 19.49 4.80
N GLU A 206 11.82 19.96 4.02
CA GLU A 206 10.62 19.23 3.60
C GLU A 206 10.95 18.06 2.67
N SER A 207 11.93 18.21 1.75
CA SER A 207 12.32 17.14 0.82
C SER A 207 12.87 15.89 1.52
N GLY A 208 13.42 16.06 2.73
CA GLY A 208 13.90 14.95 3.55
C GLY A 208 12.83 14.33 4.44
N PHE A 209 11.70 15.01 4.72
CA PHE A 209 10.68 14.51 5.64
C PHE A 209 9.79 13.43 4.99
N LEU A 210 9.29 13.69 3.78
CA LEU A 210 8.53 12.74 2.98
C LEU A 210 9.41 12.18 1.86
N THR A 211 9.62 10.86 1.88
CA THR A 211 10.38 10.12 0.90
C THR A 211 9.51 8.99 0.35
N THR A 212 9.74 8.59 -0.87
CA THR A 212 9.03 7.49 -1.51
C THR A 212 9.95 6.30 -1.78
N TRP A 213 9.39 5.11 -1.95
CA TRP A 213 10.16 3.92 -2.26
C TRP A 213 9.36 2.91 -3.09
N SER A 214 10.07 2.03 -3.79
CA SER A 214 9.50 0.93 -4.57
C SER A 214 10.42 -0.29 -4.58
N VAL A 215 9.83 -1.47 -4.82
CA VAL A 215 10.59 -2.71 -5.07
C VAL A 215 10.65 -2.95 -6.58
N ASN A 216 11.85 -3.26 -7.05
CA ASN A 216 12.24 -3.47 -8.44
C ASN A 216 12.08 -2.23 -9.31
N HIS A 217 13.20 -1.67 -9.72
CA HIS A 217 13.24 -0.58 -10.68
C HIS A 217 12.69 -1.05 -12.03
N ARG A 218 11.51 -0.57 -12.36
CA ARG A 218 10.89 -0.79 -13.66
C ARG A 218 11.00 0.48 -14.48
N PRO A 219 11.58 0.45 -15.70
CA PRO A 219 11.69 1.65 -16.54
C PRO A 219 10.35 2.38 -16.71
N GLN A 220 9.26 1.64 -16.79
CA GLN A 220 7.91 2.20 -16.89
C GLN A 220 7.48 3.03 -15.66
N LEU A 221 8.07 2.78 -14.47
CA LEU A 221 7.75 3.53 -13.25
C LEU A 221 8.53 4.84 -13.14
N THR A 222 9.65 4.96 -13.84
CA THR A 222 10.53 6.15 -13.80
C THR A 222 9.81 7.46 -14.11
N PRO A 223 8.99 7.59 -15.18
CA PRO A 223 8.27 8.83 -15.47
C PRO A 223 7.30 9.24 -14.37
N LEU A 224 6.71 8.26 -13.67
CA LEU A 224 5.83 8.54 -12.53
C LEU A 224 6.62 9.05 -11.33
N VAL A 225 7.75 8.42 -10.99
CA VAL A 225 8.62 8.83 -9.88
C VAL A 225 9.15 10.25 -10.13
N GLU A 226 9.58 10.56 -11.36
CA GLU A 226 9.95 11.91 -11.76
C GLU A 226 8.81 12.92 -11.62
N ARG A 227 7.59 12.53 -12.01
CA ARG A 227 6.38 13.37 -11.87
C ARG A 227 6.00 13.59 -10.40
N ILE A 228 6.22 12.60 -9.55
CA ILE A 228 6.10 12.76 -8.09
C ILE A 228 7.10 13.82 -7.61
N GLY A 229 8.38 13.75 -8.02
CA GLY A 229 9.38 14.77 -7.69
C GLY A 229 9.73 14.82 -6.20
N LEU A 230 9.69 13.70 -5.50
CA LEU A 230 10.18 13.49 -4.13
C LEU A 230 11.43 12.61 -4.18
N PRO A 231 12.29 12.64 -3.13
CA PRO A 231 13.33 11.62 -2.99
C PRO A 231 12.71 10.24 -3.09
N HIS A 232 13.35 9.34 -3.85
CA HIS A 232 12.84 7.99 -4.09
C HIS A 232 13.94 6.96 -3.88
N TYR A 233 13.62 5.89 -3.16
CA TYR A 233 14.52 4.78 -2.87
C TYR A 233 14.10 3.53 -3.65
N TRP A 234 15.04 2.93 -4.36
CA TRP A 234 14.85 1.68 -5.05
C TRP A 234 15.37 0.52 -4.22
N VAL A 235 14.63 -0.57 -4.17
CA VAL A 235 15.05 -1.85 -3.61
C VAL A 235 14.92 -2.89 -4.71
N GLU A 236 16.03 -3.50 -5.11
CA GLU A 236 16.00 -4.59 -6.08
C GLU A 236 15.85 -5.91 -5.35
N ARG A 237 14.88 -6.72 -5.77
CA ARG A 237 14.64 -8.07 -5.27
C ARG A 237 14.91 -9.08 -6.37
N ALA A 238 15.81 -10.01 -6.14
CA ALA A 238 16.06 -11.12 -7.04
C ALA A 238 15.78 -12.46 -6.34
N TRP A 239 14.87 -13.21 -6.94
CA TRP A 239 14.57 -14.59 -6.51
C TRP A 239 15.63 -15.55 -7.02
N ASP A 240 15.77 -16.68 -6.31
CA ASP A 240 16.58 -17.78 -6.81
C ASP A 240 16.06 -18.26 -8.19
N PRO A 241 16.93 -18.36 -9.21
CA PRO A 241 16.52 -18.76 -10.54
C PRO A 241 15.93 -20.19 -10.60
N GLN A 242 16.24 -21.07 -9.64
CA GLN A 242 15.65 -22.40 -9.54
C GLN A 242 14.13 -22.37 -9.40
N LEU A 243 13.55 -21.30 -8.81
CA LEU A 243 12.09 -21.13 -8.70
C LEU A 243 11.39 -21.31 -10.05
N GLN A 244 11.93 -20.70 -11.10
CA GLN A 244 11.32 -20.80 -12.43
C GLN A 244 11.37 -22.24 -12.97
N THR A 245 12.49 -22.91 -12.80
CA THR A 245 12.67 -24.29 -13.24
C THR A 245 11.76 -25.25 -12.48
N LEU A 246 11.70 -25.14 -11.16
CA LEU A 246 10.87 -26.00 -10.31
C LEU A 246 9.37 -25.77 -10.54
N ASN A 247 8.93 -24.53 -10.80
CA ASN A 247 7.54 -24.21 -11.16
C ASN A 247 7.11 -24.82 -12.51
N GLN A 248 8.05 -25.13 -13.39
CA GLN A 248 7.78 -25.85 -14.66
C GLN A 248 7.76 -27.37 -14.49
N GLN A 249 8.18 -27.89 -13.36
CA GLN A 249 8.21 -29.30 -13.04
C GLN A 249 7.03 -29.68 -12.14
N ASP A 250 7.26 -29.91 -10.89
CA ASP A 250 6.31 -30.46 -9.92
C ASP A 250 6.05 -29.55 -8.71
N ALA A 251 6.66 -28.37 -8.68
CA ALA A 251 6.43 -27.43 -7.59
C ALA A 251 5.04 -26.78 -7.71
N LEU A 252 4.36 -26.64 -6.58
CA LEU A 252 3.12 -25.89 -6.49
C LEU A 252 3.38 -24.40 -6.72
N ASN A 253 2.57 -23.78 -7.57
CA ASN A 253 2.67 -22.35 -7.86
C ASN A 253 1.36 -21.62 -7.54
N GLY A 254 1.44 -20.32 -7.31
CA GLY A 254 0.27 -19.47 -7.04
C GLY A 254 0.60 -18.24 -6.20
N HIS A 255 -0.43 -17.55 -5.78
CA HIS A 255 -0.36 -16.31 -5.02
C HIS A 255 0.42 -16.45 -3.71
N ILE A 256 1.16 -15.40 -3.36
CA ILE A 256 1.79 -15.21 -2.06
C ILE A 256 1.41 -13.83 -1.48
N PRO A 257 1.44 -13.65 -0.16
CA PRO A 257 1.10 -12.37 0.47
C PRO A 257 2.22 -11.33 0.26
N ILE A 258 2.41 -10.88 -0.97
CA ILE A 258 3.51 -10.00 -1.37
C ILE A 258 3.55 -8.68 -0.59
N SER A 259 2.39 -8.14 -0.19
CA SER A 259 2.34 -6.91 0.59
C SER A 259 2.91 -7.08 2.01
N ALA A 260 2.86 -8.31 2.58
CA ALA A 260 3.52 -8.62 3.84
C ALA A 260 5.07 -8.60 3.71
N ILE A 261 5.58 -9.10 2.58
CA ILE A 261 7.04 -8.97 2.27
C ILE A 261 7.40 -7.49 2.13
N PHE A 262 6.59 -6.70 1.42
CA PHE A 262 6.84 -5.26 1.27
C PHE A 262 6.73 -4.50 2.60
N ALA A 263 5.88 -4.92 3.53
CA ALA A 263 5.85 -4.34 4.88
C ALA A 263 7.20 -4.51 5.60
N CYS A 264 7.80 -5.71 5.52
CA CYS A 264 9.12 -5.99 6.09
C CYS A 264 10.23 -5.21 5.36
N VAL A 265 10.22 -5.17 4.01
CA VAL A 265 11.17 -4.37 3.22
C VAL A 265 11.06 -2.89 3.58
N GLY A 266 9.84 -2.33 3.66
CA GLY A 266 9.61 -0.95 4.05
C GLY A 266 10.16 -0.62 5.44
N THR A 267 10.07 -1.56 6.40
CA THR A 267 10.67 -1.42 7.73
C THR A 267 12.20 -1.33 7.67
N ILE A 268 12.83 -2.17 6.85
CA ILE A 268 14.30 -2.12 6.63
C ILE A 268 14.68 -0.80 5.97
N VAL A 269 13.99 -0.39 4.91
CA VAL A 269 14.24 0.89 4.23
C VAL A 269 14.08 2.05 5.21
N ALA A 270 13.06 2.02 6.10
CA ALA A 270 12.88 3.05 7.11
C ALA A 270 14.08 3.15 8.04
N ILE A 271 14.60 2.04 8.54
CA ILE A 271 15.80 2.01 9.42
C ILE A 271 17.02 2.53 8.65
N LEU A 272 17.31 1.97 7.47
CA LEU A 272 18.49 2.31 6.66
C LEU A 272 18.46 3.76 6.16
N ALA A 273 17.28 4.34 5.96
CA ALA A 273 17.10 5.71 5.47
C ALA A 273 16.80 6.73 6.60
N GLY A 274 16.86 6.32 7.88
CA GLY A 274 16.56 7.19 9.00
C GLY A 274 15.12 7.72 9.02
N LYS A 275 14.12 6.88 8.62
CA LYS A 275 12.69 7.18 8.64
C LYS A 275 12.00 6.46 9.79
N ARG A 276 10.88 7.00 10.24
CA ARG A 276 10.10 6.38 11.32
C ARG A 276 8.84 5.69 10.81
N ASP A 277 8.14 6.33 9.89
CA ASP A 277 6.80 5.91 9.47
C ASP A 277 6.83 5.25 8.10
N VAL A 278 6.46 3.98 8.03
CA VAL A 278 6.22 3.24 6.78
C VAL A 278 4.74 3.39 6.42
N VAL A 279 4.46 4.16 5.38
CA VAL A 279 3.10 4.51 4.98
C VAL A 279 2.70 3.73 3.74
N MET A 280 1.69 2.88 3.89
CA MET A 280 1.06 2.12 2.82
C MET A 280 -0.22 2.81 2.34
N SER A 281 -0.81 2.24 1.28
CA SER A 281 -2.00 2.80 0.63
C SER A 281 -3.13 1.78 0.55
N ASN A 282 -3.21 0.86 1.54
CA ASN A 282 -4.27 -0.13 1.56
C ASN A 282 -5.59 0.53 2.01
N GLU A 283 -6.67 0.07 1.44
CA GLU A 283 -8.03 0.56 1.57
C GLU A 283 -8.89 -0.38 2.43
N GLN A 284 -10.12 0.07 2.75
CA GLN A 284 -11.08 -0.69 3.56
C GLN A 284 -11.52 -1.98 2.87
N SER A 285 -11.74 -1.96 1.55
CA SER A 285 -12.24 -3.11 0.80
C SER A 285 -11.28 -4.30 0.75
N ALA A 286 -10.00 -4.09 1.11
CA ALA A 286 -9.03 -5.19 1.27
C ALA A 286 -9.39 -6.16 2.42
N ASN A 287 -10.36 -5.82 3.28
CA ASN A 287 -10.83 -6.69 4.37
C ASN A 287 -11.84 -7.75 3.90
N GLU A 288 -12.49 -7.55 2.75
CA GLU A 288 -13.54 -8.45 2.28
C GLU A 288 -12.95 -9.77 1.75
N PRO A 289 -13.43 -10.94 2.23
CA PRO A 289 -13.09 -12.21 1.62
C PRO A 289 -13.55 -12.26 0.16
N THR A 290 -12.70 -12.79 -0.72
CA THR A 290 -13.02 -12.91 -2.14
C THR A 290 -14.01 -14.06 -2.40
N LEU A 291 -13.83 -15.17 -1.68
CA LEU A 291 -14.68 -16.37 -1.78
C LEU A 291 -14.61 -17.20 -0.49
N THR A 292 -15.45 -18.24 -0.41
CA THR A 292 -15.37 -19.26 0.65
C THR A 292 -14.97 -20.59 0.03
N TYR A 293 -13.92 -21.22 0.55
CA TYR A 293 -13.45 -22.53 0.09
C TYR A 293 -13.43 -23.52 1.25
N GLU A 294 -14.12 -24.64 1.11
CA GLU A 294 -14.31 -25.67 2.17
C GLU A 294 -14.77 -25.09 3.51
N GLY A 295 -15.63 -24.05 3.47
CA GLY A 295 -16.13 -23.35 4.67
C GLY A 295 -15.12 -22.40 5.33
N VAL A 296 -13.97 -22.13 4.68
CA VAL A 296 -12.98 -21.14 5.11
C VAL A 296 -13.09 -19.91 4.21
N PRO A 297 -13.27 -18.69 4.76
CA PRO A 297 -13.22 -17.47 3.97
C PRO A 297 -11.79 -17.23 3.47
N ILE A 298 -11.66 -17.05 2.16
CA ILE A 298 -10.41 -16.79 1.45
C ILE A 298 -10.35 -15.32 1.05
N ASN A 299 -9.37 -14.61 1.57
CA ASN A 299 -9.08 -13.25 1.18
C ASN A 299 -7.82 -13.20 0.32
N HIS A 300 -7.98 -12.97 -0.99
CA HIS A 300 -6.87 -12.73 -1.93
C HIS A 300 -5.94 -11.59 -1.45
N GLN A 301 -6.49 -10.60 -0.75
CA GLN A 301 -5.77 -9.41 -0.29
C GLN A 301 -5.39 -9.47 1.20
N TYR A 302 -5.32 -10.66 1.83
CA TYR A 302 -5.05 -10.78 3.27
C TYR A 302 -3.90 -9.87 3.75
N SER A 303 -2.77 -9.86 3.06
CA SER A 303 -1.61 -9.03 3.44
C SER A 303 -1.80 -7.51 3.26
N LYS A 304 -2.96 -7.09 2.75
CA LYS A 304 -3.41 -5.69 2.72
C LYS A 304 -4.55 -5.43 3.70
N SER A 305 -5.10 -6.47 4.35
CA SER A 305 -6.22 -6.34 5.27
C SER A 305 -5.81 -5.58 6.53
N GLN A 306 -6.82 -5.07 7.24
CA GLN A 306 -6.64 -4.47 8.56
C GLN A 306 -6.15 -5.49 9.58
N GLU A 307 -6.61 -6.75 9.49
CA GLU A 307 -6.14 -7.84 10.36
C GLU A 307 -4.62 -8.00 10.28
N PHE A 308 -4.06 -8.10 9.06
CA PHE A 308 -2.61 -8.18 8.88
C PHE A 308 -1.90 -6.91 9.37
N GLU A 309 -2.47 -5.74 9.06
CA GLU A 309 -1.88 -4.45 9.45
C GLU A 309 -1.77 -4.33 10.98
N GLU A 310 -2.83 -4.67 11.71
CA GLU A 310 -2.84 -4.64 13.19
C GLU A 310 -1.90 -5.67 13.80
N ASP A 311 -1.84 -6.89 13.26
CA ASP A 311 -0.90 -7.93 13.69
C ASP A 311 0.56 -7.49 13.47
N TYR A 312 0.85 -6.88 12.32
CA TYR A 312 2.20 -6.39 12.03
C TYR A 312 2.57 -5.17 12.88
N GLN A 313 1.63 -4.26 13.11
CA GLN A 313 1.81 -3.15 14.07
C GLN A 313 2.11 -3.67 15.48
N ALA A 314 1.40 -4.71 15.94
CA ALA A 314 1.64 -5.32 17.24
C ALA A 314 3.04 -5.95 17.33
N LEU A 315 3.50 -6.62 16.25
CA LEU A 315 4.87 -7.16 16.17
C LEU A 315 5.89 -6.03 16.25
N LEU A 316 5.76 -4.98 15.42
CA LEU A 316 6.68 -3.83 15.42
C LEU A 316 6.67 -3.10 16.76
N LYS A 317 5.52 -2.89 17.38
CA LYS A 317 5.40 -2.25 18.71
C LYS A 317 6.18 -3.01 19.79
N ARG A 318 6.15 -4.33 19.76
CA ARG A 318 6.92 -5.18 20.68
C ARG A 318 8.42 -5.10 20.41
N GLN A 319 8.83 -5.01 19.16
CA GLN A 319 10.23 -5.04 18.74
C GLN A 319 10.89 -3.66 18.75
N PHE A 320 10.16 -2.60 18.38
CA PHE A 320 10.69 -1.25 18.14
C PHE A 320 9.97 -0.13 18.92
N GLY A 321 8.96 -0.46 19.73
CA GLY A 321 8.14 0.55 20.38
C GLY A 321 7.46 1.48 19.37
N ASP A 322 7.60 2.79 19.59
CA ASP A 322 7.08 3.82 18.69
C ASP A 322 8.14 4.39 17.74
N SER A 323 9.35 3.82 17.75
CA SER A 323 10.46 4.31 16.92
C SER A 323 10.32 3.91 15.45
N ILE A 324 9.57 2.84 15.14
CA ILE A 324 9.17 2.44 13.80
C ILE A 324 7.65 2.19 13.81
N ARG A 325 6.94 2.81 12.86
CA ARG A 325 5.48 2.67 12.73
C ARG A 325 5.13 2.23 11.29
N TYR A 326 4.12 1.38 11.16
CA TYR A 326 3.59 0.91 9.89
C TYR A 326 2.08 1.11 9.87
N TYR A 327 1.51 1.67 8.83
CA TYR A 327 0.06 1.86 8.67
C TYR A 327 -0.31 2.23 7.24
N SER A 328 -1.59 2.06 6.90
CA SER A 328 -2.14 2.45 5.60
C SER A 328 -2.96 3.73 5.72
N LEU A 329 -2.54 4.79 5.02
CA LEU A 329 -3.19 6.11 5.09
C LEU A 329 -4.62 6.08 4.55
N LEU A 330 -4.92 5.22 3.57
CA LEU A 330 -6.22 5.14 2.93
C LEU A 330 -7.19 4.14 3.60
N ARG A 331 -6.77 3.49 4.71
CA ARG A 331 -7.60 2.53 5.44
C ARG A 331 -9.01 3.02 5.79
N PRO A 332 -9.24 4.30 6.14
CA PRO A 332 -10.58 4.79 6.41
C PRO A 332 -11.50 4.86 5.19
N TYR A 333 -10.99 4.79 3.97
CA TYR A 333 -11.76 5.03 2.76
C TYR A 333 -12.18 3.74 2.04
N SER A 334 -13.36 3.76 1.42
CA SER A 334 -13.75 2.83 0.38
C SER A 334 -12.99 3.09 -0.92
N GLU A 335 -12.92 2.11 -1.81
CA GLU A 335 -12.31 2.26 -3.15
C GLU A 335 -13.03 3.35 -3.98
N LEU A 336 -14.36 3.45 -3.86
CA LEU A 336 -15.11 4.47 -4.59
C LEU A 336 -14.82 5.88 -4.03
N HIS A 337 -14.67 6.04 -2.72
CA HIS A 337 -14.26 7.30 -2.11
C HIS A 337 -12.81 7.68 -2.50
N ILE A 338 -11.90 6.69 -2.52
CA ILE A 338 -10.53 6.88 -3.05
C ILE A 338 -10.56 7.37 -4.49
N ALA A 339 -11.43 6.80 -5.34
CA ALA A 339 -11.56 7.22 -6.74
C ALA A 339 -12.04 8.67 -6.86
N GLU A 340 -13.01 9.10 -6.04
CA GLU A 340 -13.46 10.51 -5.96
C GLU A 340 -12.32 11.45 -5.54
N LEU A 341 -11.60 11.11 -4.47
CA LEU A 341 -10.49 11.91 -3.97
C LEU A 341 -9.33 11.96 -4.98
N PHE A 342 -9.01 10.84 -5.61
CA PHE A 342 -7.99 10.78 -6.65
C PHE A 342 -8.36 11.66 -7.86
N ALA A 343 -9.61 11.60 -8.33
CA ALA A 343 -10.10 12.43 -9.41
C ALA A 343 -9.92 13.93 -9.10
N ARG A 344 -10.21 14.32 -7.86
CA ARG A 344 -10.14 15.70 -7.38
C ARG A 344 -8.71 16.18 -7.14
N LEU A 345 -7.84 15.34 -6.59
CA LEU A 345 -6.56 15.76 -6.00
C LEU A 345 -5.33 15.38 -6.82
N ALA A 346 -5.42 14.34 -7.64
CA ALA A 346 -4.24 13.72 -8.25
C ALA A 346 -4.38 13.46 -9.75
N PHE A 347 -5.58 13.21 -10.26
CA PHE A 347 -5.79 12.76 -11.65
C PHE A 347 -5.13 13.63 -12.69
N ASP A 348 -5.41 14.93 -12.72
CA ASP A 348 -4.88 15.82 -13.77
C ASP A 348 -3.34 15.91 -13.75
N LYS A 349 -2.70 15.66 -12.60
CA LYS A 349 -1.25 15.63 -12.45
C LYS A 349 -0.62 14.34 -12.98
N TYR A 350 -1.31 13.20 -12.83
CA TYR A 350 -0.70 11.89 -13.06
C TYR A 350 -1.32 11.08 -14.19
N LYS A 351 -2.40 11.56 -14.84
CA LYS A 351 -3.22 10.81 -15.81
C LYS A 351 -2.43 10.14 -16.95
N ASP A 352 -1.29 10.69 -17.32
CA ASP A 352 -0.44 10.23 -18.42
C ASP A 352 0.72 9.31 -17.98
N VAL A 353 0.89 9.10 -16.67
CA VAL A 353 2.03 8.34 -16.11
C VAL A 353 1.63 7.29 -15.08
N PHE A 354 0.35 7.13 -14.74
CA PHE A 354 -0.10 6.12 -13.77
C PHE A 354 -0.81 4.95 -14.44
N SER A 355 -0.75 3.79 -13.82
CA SER A 355 -1.61 2.66 -14.18
C SER A 355 -1.83 1.73 -12.98
N SER A 356 -3.08 1.26 -12.81
CA SER A 356 -3.43 0.16 -11.91
C SER A 356 -3.60 -1.18 -12.65
N CYS A 357 -3.20 -1.26 -13.91
CA CYS A 357 -3.34 -2.44 -14.76
C CYS A 357 -2.45 -3.59 -14.29
N ASN A 358 -2.96 -4.83 -14.26
CA ASN A 358 -2.16 -6.03 -13.95
C ASN A 358 -1.00 -6.25 -14.94
N ARG A 359 -1.11 -5.68 -16.14
CA ARG A 359 -0.11 -5.78 -17.22
C ARG A 359 0.69 -4.48 -17.41
N ALA A 360 0.64 -3.55 -16.45
CA ALA A 360 1.30 -2.24 -16.57
C ALA A 360 2.80 -2.35 -16.90
N TYR A 361 3.46 -3.40 -16.42
CA TYR A 361 4.90 -3.63 -16.60
C TYR A 361 5.26 -4.71 -17.62
N VAL A 362 4.27 -5.35 -18.26
CA VAL A 362 4.46 -6.42 -19.24
C VAL A 362 4.53 -5.88 -20.66
N HIS A 363 4.04 -4.66 -20.89
CA HIS A 363 4.08 -4.02 -22.20
C HIS A 363 5.48 -3.50 -22.53
N THR A 364 5.83 -3.49 -23.81
CA THR A 364 7.14 -3.02 -24.32
C THR A 364 7.29 -1.50 -24.34
N SER A 365 6.35 -0.76 -23.74
CA SER A 365 6.38 0.71 -23.66
C SER A 365 7.31 1.20 -22.57
N ASP A 366 7.88 2.39 -22.75
CA ASP A 366 8.73 3.07 -21.75
C ASP A 366 7.93 3.68 -20.60
N HIS A 367 6.61 3.55 -20.61
CA HIS A 367 5.70 4.05 -19.58
C HIS A 367 4.64 3.00 -19.24
N MET A 368 4.04 3.12 -18.07
CA MET A 368 2.95 2.26 -17.65
C MET A 368 1.74 2.45 -18.57
N SER A 369 1.11 1.35 -18.95
CA SER A 369 -0.02 1.35 -19.87
C SER A 369 -1.20 0.55 -19.35
N TRP A 370 -2.34 0.66 -20.05
CA TRP A 370 -3.58 0.00 -19.71
C TRP A 370 -3.91 -1.04 -20.79
N CYS A 371 -4.13 -2.31 -20.40
CA CYS A 371 -4.49 -3.35 -21.38
C CYS A 371 -5.96 -3.30 -21.83
N GLY A 372 -6.84 -2.69 -21.04
CA GLY A 372 -8.27 -2.54 -21.35
C GLY A 372 -9.11 -3.81 -21.20
N ILE A 373 -8.54 -4.94 -20.75
CA ILE A 373 -9.24 -6.25 -20.71
C ILE A 373 -9.13 -6.96 -19.34
N CYS A 374 -8.26 -6.53 -18.43
CA CYS A 374 -8.11 -7.19 -17.14
C CYS A 374 -9.12 -6.64 -16.11
N PRO A 375 -9.38 -7.38 -15.01
CA PRO A 375 -10.30 -6.95 -13.96
C PRO A 375 -9.98 -5.58 -13.38
N LYS A 376 -8.69 -5.27 -13.21
CA LYS A 376 -8.27 -3.95 -12.72
C LYS A 376 -8.56 -2.82 -13.69
N CYS A 377 -8.44 -3.03 -15.02
CA CYS A 377 -8.83 -2.04 -16.00
C CYS A 377 -10.34 -1.76 -15.95
N ALA A 378 -11.16 -2.83 -15.95
CA ALA A 378 -12.62 -2.70 -15.88
C ALA A 378 -13.07 -2.02 -14.58
N PHE A 379 -12.54 -2.46 -13.44
CA PHE A 379 -12.87 -1.88 -12.14
C PHE A 379 -12.41 -0.42 -12.02
N THR A 380 -11.17 -0.11 -12.42
CA THR A 380 -10.67 1.29 -12.36
C THR A 380 -11.47 2.22 -13.25
N PHE A 381 -11.85 1.75 -14.46
CA PHE A 381 -12.72 2.54 -15.34
C PHE A 381 -14.08 2.79 -14.68
N LEU A 382 -14.69 1.76 -14.09
CA LEU A 382 -15.99 1.84 -13.42
C LEU A 382 -15.97 2.87 -12.29
N VAL A 383 -15.02 2.74 -11.33
CA VAL A 383 -15.00 3.60 -10.14
C VAL A 383 -14.60 5.05 -10.44
N LEU A 384 -13.86 5.29 -11.53
CA LEU A 384 -13.49 6.64 -11.96
C LEU A 384 -14.57 7.32 -12.82
N THR A 385 -15.45 6.54 -13.45
CA THR A 385 -16.49 7.07 -14.35
C THR A 385 -17.36 8.16 -13.72
N PRO A 386 -17.82 8.07 -12.45
CA PRO A 386 -18.64 9.11 -11.85
C PRO A 386 -17.94 10.46 -11.66
N PHE A 387 -16.60 10.47 -11.59
CA PHE A 387 -15.82 11.61 -11.11
C PHE A 387 -14.95 12.27 -12.17
N ILE A 388 -14.70 11.59 -13.29
CA ILE A 388 -13.82 12.10 -14.36
C ILE A 388 -14.63 12.30 -15.64
N PRO A 389 -14.53 13.47 -16.30
CA PRO A 389 -15.20 13.71 -17.57
C PRO A 389 -14.88 12.65 -18.60
N ARG A 390 -15.91 12.13 -19.28
CA ARG A 390 -15.85 11.02 -20.24
C ARG A 390 -14.61 11.05 -21.15
N LYS A 391 -14.38 12.17 -21.86
CA LYS A 391 -13.27 12.28 -22.82
C LYS A 391 -11.90 12.13 -22.15
N LYS A 392 -11.73 12.62 -20.92
CA LYS A 392 -10.49 12.49 -20.16
C LYS A 392 -10.28 11.06 -19.68
N LEU A 393 -11.35 10.38 -19.25
CA LEU A 393 -11.29 9.00 -18.79
C LEU A 393 -11.00 8.04 -19.95
N GLU A 394 -11.77 8.14 -21.05
CA GLU A 394 -11.58 7.30 -22.25
C GLU A 394 -10.18 7.45 -22.86
N ALA A 395 -9.57 8.63 -22.75
CA ALA A 395 -8.21 8.87 -23.25
C ALA A 395 -7.15 7.95 -22.62
N LEU A 396 -7.34 7.51 -21.37
CA LEU A 396 -6.43 6.55 -20.72
C LEU A 396 -6.40 5.19 -21.45
N TRP A 397 -7.48 4.82 -22.13
CA TRP A 397 -7.62 3.57 -22.90
C TRP A 397 -7.71 3.83 -24.41
N GLY A 398 -7.00 4.86 -24.88
CA GLY A 398 -6.95 5.16 -26.32
C GLY A 398 -8.29 5.57 -26.94
N GLY A 399 -9.15 6.22 -26.19
CA GLY A 399 -10.49 6.67 -26.59
C GLY A 399 -11.59 5.61 -26.43
N LYS A 400 -11.30 4.42 -25.86
CA LYS A 400 -12.29 3.36 -25.65
C LYS A 400 -13.08 3.59 -24.36
N ASN A 401 -14.38 3.33 -24.42
CA ASN A 401 -15.24 3.25 -23.26
C ASN A 401 -15.39 1.80 -22.82
N LEU A 402 -14.75 1.42 -21.71
CA LEU A 402 -14.74 0.04 -21.23
C LEU A 402 -16.11 -0.42 -20.71
N LEU A 403 -16.95 0.49 -20.19
CA LEU A 403 -18.30 0.16 -19.71
C LEU A 403 -19.26 -0.25 -20.85
N LEU A 404 -18.96 0.17 -22.07
CA LEU A 404 -19.77 -0.10 -23.24
C LEU A 404 -19.14 -1.21 -24.13
N ASP A 405 -18.03 -1.81 -23.72
CA ASP A 405 -17.40 -2.92 -24.44
C ASP A 405 -18.14 -4.22 -24.14
N PRO A 406 -18.79 -4.86 -25.15
CA PRO A 406 -19.49 -6.14 -24.94
C PRO A 406 -18.58 -7.27 -24.45
N GLY A 407 -17.29 -7.24 -24.79
CA GLY A 407 -16.31 -8.24 -24.35
C GLY A 407 -16.04 -8.21 -22.84
N LEU A 408 -16.37 -7.10 -22.16
CA LEU A 408 -16.20 -6.92 -20.73
C LEU A 408 -17.49 -7.13 -19.92
N GLU A 409 -18.63 -7.37 -20.57
CA GLU A 409 -19.92 -7.57 -19.89
C GLU A 409 -19.89 -8.68 -18.83
N PRO A 410 -19.36 -9.89 -19.10
CA PRO A 410 -19.26 -10.93 -18.08
C PRO A 410 -18.41 -10.52 -16.87
N LEU A 411 -17.38 -9.71 -17.12
CA LEU A 411 -16.51 -9.21 -16.04
C LEU A 411 -17.21 -8.18 -15.17
N TYR A 412 -18.03 -7.30 -15.75
CA TYR A 412 -18.88 -6.38 -14.96
C TYR A 412 -19.92 -7.13 -14.15
N GLU A 413 -20.52 -8.20 -14.70
CA GLU A 413 -21.43 -9.06 -13.95
C GLU A 413 -20.77 -9.69 -12.73
N GLN A 414 -19.52 -10.16 -12.85
CA GLN A 414 -18.72 -10.66 -11.72
C GLN A 414 -18.42 -9.57 -10.68
N LEU A 415 -18.00 -8.38 -11.13
CA LEU A 415 -17.72 -7.25 -10.23
C LEU A 415 -18.97 -6.78 -9.48
N LEU A 416 -20.13 -6.86 -10.11
CA LEU A 416 -21.44 -6.49 -9.54
C LEU A 416 -22.05 -7.63 -8.71
N GLY A 417 -21.47 -8.83 -8.72
CA GLY A 417 -22.03 -10.01 -8.06
C GLY A 417 -23.41 -10.40 -8.63
N ILE A 418 -23.60 -10.22 -9.94
CA ILE A 418 -24.80 -10.64 -10.68
C ILE A 418 -24.63 -12.07 -11.16
N ALA A 419 -23.47 -12.42 -11.72
CA ALA A 419 -23.15 -13.74 -12.22
C ALA A 419 -21.66 -14.08 -12.03
N GLY A 420 -21.38 -15.35 -11.71
CA GLY A 420 -20.03 -15.85 -11.47
C GLY A 420 -19.39 -15.37 -10.16
N ASP A 421 -18.17 -15.84 -9.91
CA ASP A 421 -17.39 -15.44 -8.75
C ASP A 421 -16.65 -14.13 -9.02
N LYS A 422 -16.48 -13.34 -7.94
CA LYS A 422 -15.65 -12.13 -7.99
C LYS A 422 -14.22 -12.50 -8.42
N PRO A 423 -13.59 -11.73 -9.32
CA PRO A 423 -12.21 -12.02 -9.74
C PRO A 423 -11.23 -12.09 -8.56
N LEU A 424 -10.31 -13.05 -8.61
CA LEU A 424 -9.16 -13.13 -7.68
C LEU A 424 -8.14 -12.04 -8.04
N ASP A 425 -8.55 -10.80 -7.83
CA ASP A 425 -7.80 -9.59 -8.17
C ASP A 425 -8.03 -8.52 -7.09
N CYS A 426 -7.09 -7.57 -7.00
CA CYS A 426 -7.28 -6.41 -6.12
C CYS A 426 -8.31 -5.44 -6.76
N VAL A 427 -9.57 -5.75 -6.62
CA VAL A 427 -10.73 -4.93 -6.99
C VAL A 427 -11.60 -4.73 -5.75
N GLY A 428 -12.34 -3.65 -5.69
CA GLY A 428 -13.14 -3.27 -4.52
C GLY A 428 -14.25 -4.25 -4.18
N GLU A 429 -15.09 -3.90 -3.24
CA GLU A 429 -16.25 -4.69 -2.83
C GLU A 429 -17.35 -4.68 -3.91
N VAL A 430 -18.21 -5.72 -3.89
CA VAL A 430 -19.40 -5.77 -4.74
C VAL A 430 -20.30 -4.55 -4.56
N LYS A 431 -20.49 -4.10 -3.31
CA LYS A 431 -21.32 -2.92 -2.99
C LYS A 431 -20.73 -1.62 -3.58
N GLU A 432 -19.41 -1.48 -3.55
CA GLU A 432 -18.72 -0.33 -4.16
C GLU A 432 -18.88 -0.32 -5.67
N SER A 433 -18.73 -1.50 -6.32
CA SER A 433 -18.96 -1.66 -7.76
C SER A 433 -20.39 -1.34 -8.14
N ARG A 434 -21.38 -1.76 -7.34
CA ARG A 434 -22.79 -1.43 -7.52
C ARG A 434 -23.06 0.06 -7.37
N ALA A 435 -22.50 0.70 -6.34
CA ALA A 435 -22.64 2.15 -6.15
C ALA A 435 -22.00 2.92 -7.33
N ALA A 436 -20.81 2.53 -7.76
CA ALA A 436 -20.16 3.14 -8.93
C ALA A 436 -20.99 2.94 -10.21
N MET A 437 -21.57 1.75 -10.42
CA MET A 437 -22.42 1.45 -11.57
C MET A 437 -23.72 2.28 -11.51
N THR A 438 -24.35 2.43 -10.35
CA THR A 438 -25.54 3.29 -10.16
C THR A 438 -25.25 4.74 -10.56
N LEU A 439 -24.09 5.27 -10.17
CA LEU A 439 -23.67 6.62 -10.56
C LEU A 439 -23.35 6.68 -12.07
N ALA A 440 -22.75 5.65 -12.64
CA ALA A 440 -22.45 5.59 -14.07
C ALA A 440 -23.70 5.45 -14.94
N GLN A 441 -24.75 4.76 -14.48
CA GLN A 441 -26.06 4.66 -15.17
C GLN A 441 -26.69 6.01 -15.42
N GLN A 442 -26.44 7.02 -14.58
CA GLN A 442 -26.93 8.39 -14.79
C GLN A 442 -26.28 9.05 -16.03
N GLN A 443 -25.07 8.63 -16.40
CA GLN A 443 -24.34 9.15 -17.57
C GLN A 443 -24.53 8.26 -18.81
N TYR A 444 -24.79 6.97 -18.62
CA TYR A 444 -24.85 5.96 -19.68
C TYR A 444 -26.13 5.11 -19.55
N PRO A 445 -27.25 5.50 -20.16
CA PRO A 445 -28.51 4.74 -20.10
C PRO A 445 -28.39 3.27 -20.57
N GLN A 446 -27.41 2.94 -21.42
CA GLN A 446 -27.12 1.59 -21.86
C GLN A 446 -26.76 0.64 -20.72
N LEU A 447 -26.28 1.18 -19.59
CA LEU A 447 -25.89 0.41 -18.40
C LEU A 447 -27.10 0.01 -17.52
N LEU A 448 -28.30 0.52 -17.81
CA LEU A 448 -29.54 0.13 -17.11
C LEU A 448 -29.89 -1.36 -17.30
N LYS A 449 -29.21 -2.06 -18.22
CA LYS A 449 -29.31 -3.52 -18.37
C LYS A 449 -28.76 -4.30 -17.15
N TYR A 450 -27.88 -3.70 -16.35
CA TYR A 450 -27.37 -4.32 -15.12
C TYR A 450 -28.36 -4.06 -13.99
N HIS A 451 -29.00 -5.13 -13.51
CA HIS A 451 -29.95 -5.08 -12.40
C HIS A 451 -29.30 -5.71 -11.17
N PHE A 452 -29.28 -4.98 -10.07
CA PHE A 452 -28.72 -5.39 -8.79
C PHE A 452 -29.34 -4.60 -7.64
N ASP A 453 -29.27 -5.14 -6.43
CA ASP A 453 -29.70 -4.44 -5.24
C ASP A 453 -28.51 -3.70 -4.59
N LEU A 454 -28.75 -2.44 -4.21
CA LEU A 454 -27.83 -1.65 -3.38
C LEU A 454 -28.64 -1.14 -2.18
N PRO A 455 -28.19 -1.36 -0.93
CA PRO A 455 -28.87 -0.84 0.24
C PRO A 455 -29.07 0.68 0.12
N ALA A 456 -30.29 1.16 0.44
CA ALA A 456 -30.62 2.58 0.29
C ALA A 456 -29.79 3.51 1.19
N ASP A 457 -29.25 2.95 2.28
CA ASP A 457 -28.38 3.61 3.25
C ASP A 457 -26.89 3.41 2.98
N TYR A 458 -26.52 2.80 1.83
CA TYR A 458 -25.13 2.61 1.49
C TYR A 458 -24.45 3.95 1.17
N ASP A 459 -23.53 4.32 2.04
CA ASP A 459 -22.70 5.52 1.89
C ASP A 459 -21.24 5.16 1.65
N TYR A 460 -20.76 5.31 0.41
CA TYR A 460 -19.38 5.03 0.05
C TYR A 460 -18.37 6.04 0.65
N ARG A 461 -18.83 7.19 1.14
CA ARG A 461 -18.02 8.20 1.83
C ARG A 461 -17.90 7.95 3.32
N LYS A 462 -18.63 6.97 3.85
CA LYS A 462 -18.49 6.55 5.24
C LYS A 462 -17.01 6.25 5.54
N LEU A 463 -16.52 6.76 6.68
CA LEU A 463 -15.18 6.48 7.16
C LEU A 463 -15.18 5.26 8.08
N TRP A 464 -14.15 4.44 7.92
CA TRP A 464 -13.91 3.28 8.75
C TRP A 464 -12.82 3.55 9.79
N PRO A 465 -12.80 2.84 10.92
CA PRO A 465 -11.71 2.91 11.89
C PRO A 465 -10.37 2.51 11.26
N ALA A 466 -9.29 3.18 11.69
CA ALA A 466 -7.93 2.86 11.25
C ALA A 466 -6.93 3.13 12.38
N SER A 467 -5.91 2.28 12.46
CA SER A 467 -4.81 2.40 13.40
C SER A 467 -3.65 3.16 12.76
N MET A 468 -3.68 4.49 12.89
CA MET A 468 -2.62 5.38 12.40
C MET A 468 -2.41 6.55 13.37
N PRO A 469 -1.32 7.33 13.25
CA PRO A 469 -1.11 8.53 14.07
C PRO A 469 -2.29 9.50 13.97
N GLU A 470 -2.72 10.05 15.12
CA GLU A 470 -3.92 10.89 15.21
C GLU A 470 -3.85 12.11 14.28
N GLU A 471 -2.67 12.71 14.15
CA GLU A 471 -2.43 13.85 13.27
C GLU A 471 -2.68 13.53 11.79
N LEU A 472 -2.38 12.29 11.35
CA LEU A 472 -2.64 11.83 9.99
C LEU A 472 -4.10 11.39 9.82
N LEU A 473 -4.69 10.79 10.84
CA LEU A 473 -6.12 10.48 10.82
C LEU A 473 -6.96 11.75 10.68
N ARG A 474 -6.61 12.84 11.38
CA ARG A 474 -7.26 14.14 11.20
C ARG A 474 -7.11 14.68 9.78
N LEU A 475 -5.91 14.55 9.17
CA LEU A 475 -5.69 14.94 7.78
C LEU A 475 -6.64 14.21 6.83
N VAL A 476 -6.82 12.90 7.04
CA VAL A 476 -7.71 12.06 6.24
C VAL A 476 -9.17 12.47 6.44
N ILE A 477 -9.63 12.64 7.68
CA ILE A 477 -11.00 13.05 8.00
C ILE A 477 -11.37 14.41 7.37
N LEU A 478 -10.44 15.35 7.29
CA LEU A 478 -10.68 16.68 6.72
C LEU A 478 -10.85 16.69 5.18
N GLN A 479 -10.70 15.57 4.49
CA GLN A 479 -10.91 15.48 3.04
C GLN A 479 -12.37 15.13 2.66
N VAL A 480 -13.18 14.70 3.61
CA VAL A 480 -14.61 14.33 3.48
C VAL A 480 -15.54 15.59 3.36
#